data_a00f1fa97b9b58f68b940612d1248122
#
_entry.id   a00f1fa97b9b58f68b940612d1248122
#
_cell.length_a   1.000
_cell.length_b   1.000
_cell.length_c   1.000
_cell.angle_alpha   90.00
_cell.angle_beta   90.00
_cell.angle_gamma   90.00
#
_symmetry.space_group_name_H-M   'P 1'
#
loop_
_entity.id
_entity.type
_entity.pdbx_description
1 polymer ?
#
loop_
_entity_poly.entity_id
_entity_poly.type
_entity_poly.pdbx_seq_one_letter_code
_entity_poly.pdbx_strand_id
1 'polypeptide(L)'
;FMSISSFLRKKFSRSLFFPSHNRGKALPQKLVQLLKEDPGFWDLPELPELGSTFSDFGLIKDSQDYFAKKFAVKACWFGVNGASGLLQSAILAMANPGEHILLPRNIHISVIKICIVANIIPIFFDLEFSEISGHYLPIKKEWLKKILDNNFLNNLKIAGIVLVNPHYQGYSCEIKSLVDLCHQFQI
;
A
#
# COMPACT_ATOMS: atom_id res chain seq x y z
N PHE A 1 -12.84 33.35 -7.90
CA PHE A 1 -12.20 32.04 -8.10
C PHE A 1 -10.72 32.12 -7.76
N MET A 2 -10.24 31.32 -6.80
CA MET A 2 -8.83 31.22 -6.51
C MET A 2 -8.20 30.23 -7.50
N SER A 3 -7.19 30.69 -8.28
CA SER A 3 -6.51 29.80 -9.23
C SER A 3 -5.63 28.77 -8.49
N ILE A 4 -5.35 27.63 -9.11
CA ILE A 4 -4.41 26.62 -8.59
C ILE A 4 -3.05 27.28 -8.29
N SER A 5 -2.56 28.13 -9.19
CA SER A 5 -1.29 28.85 -9.01
C SER A 5 -1.30 29.74 -7.75
N SER A 6 -2.39 30.47 -7.48
CA SER A 6 -2.48 31.31 -6.27
C SER A 6 -2.57 30.47 -5.00
N PHE A 7 -3.28 29.33 -5.05
CA PHE A 7 -3.34 28.39 -3.93
C PHE A 7 -1.97 27.76 -3.61
N LEU A 8 -1.23 27.35 -4.64
CA LEU A 8 0.10 26.78 -4.47
C LEU A 8 1.10 27.75 -3.83
N ARG A 9 0.93 29.05 -4.04
CA ARG A 9 1.78 30.10 -3.43
C ARG A 9 1.34 30.46 -2.02
N LYS A 10 0.19 29.99 -1.54
CA LYS A 10 -0.29 30.29 -0.19
C LYS A 10 0.69 29.74 0.86
N LYS A 11 1.10 30.59 1.80
CA LYS A 11 1.90 30.19 2.95
C LYS A 11 0.99 29.57 4.00
N PHE A 12 1.33 28.37 4.46
CA PHE A 12 0.68 27.73 5.60
C PHE A 12 1.62 27.80 6.81
N SER A 13 1.11 28.19 7.96
CA SER A 13 1.89 28.26 9.20
C SER A 13 2.35 26.88 9.65
N ARG A 14 1.51 25.86 9.44
CA ARG A 14 1.80 24.45 9.69
C ARG A 14 1.20 23.61 8.58
N SER A 15 1.93 22.59 8.12
CA SER A 15 1.50 21.65 7.10
C SER A 15 1.39 20.26 7.73
N LEU A 16 0.18 19.93 8.23
CA LEU A 16 -0.12 18.62 8.84
C LEU A 16 -0.90 17.73 7.88
N PHE A 17 -0.81 17.97 6.58
CA PHE A 17 -1.46 17.18 5.54
C PHE A 17 -0.46 16.31 4.79
N PHE A 18 -0.93 15.25 4.20
CA PHE A 18 -0.14 14.42 3.29
C PHE A 18 0.02 15.06 1.91
N PRO A 19 1.17 14.84 1.24
CA PRO A 19 2.33 14.05 1.70
C PRO A 19 3.14 14.74 2.79
N SER A 20 3.75 13.94 3.68
CA SER A 20 4.44 14.42 4.90
C SER A 20 5.73 15.21 4.64
N HIS A 21 6.16 15.35 3.40
CA HIS A 21 7.37 16.13 3.06
C HIS A 21 7.25 17.64 3.33
N ASN A 22 6.10 18.09 3.86
CA ASN A 22 5.86 19.48 4.28
C ASN A 22 6.20 20.50 3.16
N ARG A 23 5.67 20.28 1.95
CA ARG A 23 5.92 21.09 0.75
C ARG A 23 7.41 21.21 0.41
N GLY A 24 8.13 20.12 0.54
CA GLY A 24 9.55 20.01 0.21
C GLY A 24 10.51 20.33 1.35
N LYS A 25 10.04 20.88 2.49
CA LYS A 25 10.92 21.25 3.62
C LYS A 25 11.59 20.05 4.30
N ALA A 26 10.96 18.88 4.25
CA ALA A 26 11.48 17.64 4.82
C ALA A 26 12.21 16.74 3.80
N LEU A 27 12.41 17.21 2.57
CA LEU A 27 13.15 16.45 1.55
C LEU A 27 14.66 16.57 1.78
N PRO A 28 15.42 15.49 1.53
CA PRO A 28 16.88 15.54 1.52
C PRO A 28 17.39 16.60 0.54
N GLN A 29 18.45 17.34 0.89
CA GLN A 29 19.01 18.41 0.05
C GLN A 29 19.36 17.95 -1.36
N LYS A 30 19.93 16.73 -1.51
CA LYS A 30 20.24 16.15 -2.82
C LYS A 30 18.98 16.02 -3.69
N LEU A 31 17.85 15.59 -3.11
CA LEU A 31 16.60 15.48 -3.84
C LEU A 31 16.04 16.86 -4.20
N VAL A 32 16.17 17.85 -3.29
CA VAL A 32 15.75 19.23 -3.58
C VAL A 32 16.56 19.83 -4.71
N GLN A 33 17.87 19.57 -4.77
CA GLN A 33 18.72 20.01 -5.88
C GLN A 33 18.29 19.36 -7.19
N LEU A 34 18.09 18.06 -7.19
CA LEU A 34 17.65 17.29 -8.32
C LEU A 34 16.31 17.80 -8.89
N LEU A 35 15.35 18.10 -8.04
CA LEU A 35 14.01 18.60 -8.42
C LEU A 35 14.03 20.08 -8.92
N LYS A 36 15.18 20.76 -8.90
CA LYS A 36 15.35 22.10 -9.47
C LYS A 36 15.79 22.09 -10.93
N GLU A 37 16.20 20.93 -11.45
CA GLU A 37 16.51 20.77 -12.86
C GLU A 37 15.28 21.05 -13.72
N ASP A 38 15.49 21.41 -14.98
CA ASP A 38 14.41 21.62 -15.93
C ASP A 38 13.54 20.34 -16.02
N PRO A 39 12.21 20.43 -15.87
CA PRO A 39 11.33 19.27 -15.98
C PRO A 39 11.54 18.46 -17.26
N GLY A 40 11.88 19.08 -18.39
CA GLY A 40 12.19 18.41 -19.65
C GLY A 40 13.44 17.54 -19.60
N PHE A 41 14.35 17.80 -18.66
CA PHE A 41 15.53 16.97 -18.44
C PHE A 41 15.19 15.55 -17.95
N TRP A 42 14.04 15.39 -17.28
CA TRP A 42 13.58 14.12 -16.72
C TRP A 42 12.66 13.34 -17.67
N ASP A 43 12.17 13.99 -18.71
CA ASP A 43 11.26 13.38 -19.68
C ASP A 43 12.06 12.62 -20.73
N LEU A 44 12.45 11.40 -20.38
CA LEU A 44 13.22 10.50 -21.24
C LEU A 44 12.33 9.33 -21.70
N PRO A 45 12.48 8.90 -22.97
CA PRO A 45 11.84 7.68 -23.45
C PRO A 45 12.49 6.45 -22.80
N GLU A 46 11.92 5.27 -23.05
CA GLU A 46 12.49 3.98 -22.64
C GLU A 46 13.76 3.67 -23.44
N LEU A 47 14.87 4.33 -23.10
CA LEU A 47 16.16 4.06 -23.68
C LEU A 47 16.66 2.67 -23.27
N PRO A 48 17.43 1.96 -24.11
CA PRO A 48 17.96 0.64 -23.78
C PRO A 48 18.72 0.59 -22.45
N GLU A 49 19.46 1.64 -22.11
CA GLU A 49 20.23 1.78 -20.87
C GLU A 49 19.34 1.94 -19.64
N LEU A 50 18.19 2.59 -19.79
CA LEU A 50 17.23 2.76 -18.71
C LEU A 50 16.40 1.52 -18.49
N GLY A 51 16.01 0.85 -19.57
CA GLY A 51 15.01 -0.21 -19.53
C GLY A 51 13.61 0.34 -19.22
N SER A 52 12.67 -0.54 -18.94
CA SER A 52 11.33 -0.21 -18.45
C SER A 52 11.10 -0.82 -17.08
N THR A 53 9.95 -0.53 -16.46
CA THR A 53 9.57 -1.13 -15.16
C THR A 53 9.39 -2.65 -15.22
N PHE A 54 9.25 -3.21 -16.42
CA PHE A 54 9.06 -4.66 -16.68
C PHE A 54 10.25 -5.32 -17.36
N SER A 55 11.30 -4.54 -17.69
CA SER A 55 12.51 -5.10 -18.31
C SER A 55 13.33 -5.90 -17.30
N ASP A 56 14.01 -6.94 -17.80
CA ASP A 56 14.94 -7.74 -17.01
C ASP A 56 16.37 -7.13 -16.94
N PHE A 57 16.55 -5.94 -17.50
CA PHE A 57 17.83 -5.22 -17.60
C PHE A 57 17.60 -3.72 -17.51
N GLY A 58 18.70 -2.96 -17.39
CA GLY A 58 18.72 -1.51 -17.37
C GLY A 58 18.71 -0.93 -15.95
N LEU A 59 18.93 0.38 -15.86
CA LEU A 59 19.10 1.10 -14.59
C LEU A 59 17.87 1.02 -13.69
N ILE A 60 16.66 0.93 -14.28
CA ILE A 60 15.41 0.75 -13.50
C ILE A 60 15.44 -0.60 -12.79
N LYS A 61 15.80 -1.68 -13.53
CA LYS A 61 15.92 -3.02 -12.95
C LYS A 61 16.98 -3.09 -11.87
N ASP A 62 18.15 -2.52 -12.10
CA ASP A 62 19.23 -2.47 -11.11
C ASP A 62 18.78 -1.77 -9.82
N SER A 63 18.01 -0.69 -9.96
CA SER A 63 17.43 0.03 -8.82
C SER A 63 16.41 -0.81 -8.07
N GLN A 64 15.53 -1.52 -8.78
CA GLN A 64 14.55 -2.44 -8.17
C GLN A 64 15.26 -3.57 -7.41
N ASP A 65 16.30 -4.16 -7.96
CA ASP A 65 17.09 -5.21 -7.32
C ASP A 65 17.87 -4.70 -6.10
N TYR A 66 18.40 -3.48 -6.16
CA TYR A 66 18.99 -2.83 -5.01
C TYR A 66 18.00 -2.70 -3.84
N PHE A 67 16.77 -2.23 -4.12
CA PHE A 67 15.74 -2.13 -3.09
C PHE A 67 15.27 -3.50 -2.60
N ALA A 68 15.12 -4.48 -3.49
CA ALA A 68 14.78 -5.84 -3.09
C ALA A 68 15.79 -6.42 -2.07
N LYS A 69 17.09 -6.22 -2.31
CA LYS A 69 18.13 -6.60 -1.36
C LYS A 69 18.05 -5.82 -0.04
N LYS A 70 17.82 -4.51 -0.11
CA LYS A 70 17.72 -3.65 1.08
C LYS A 70 16.56 -4.03 1.99
N PHE A 71 15.41 -4.40 1.42
CA PHE A 71 14.23 -4.82 2.17
C PHE A 71 14.17 -6.33 2.45
N ALA A 72 15.19 -7.08 2.02
CA ALA A 72 15.24 -8.54 2.16
C ALA A 72 13.98 -9.23 1.60
N VAL A 73 13.50 -8.76 0.44
CA VAL A 73 12.35 -9.31 -0.27
C VAL A 73 12.79 -9.97 -1.58
N LYS A 74 11.97 -10.88 -2.10
CA LYS A 74 12.25 -11.61 -3.34
C LYS A 74 12.37 -10.69 -4.56
N ALA A 75 11.52 -9.68 -4.65
CA ALA A 75 11.51 -8.72 -5.74
C ALA A 75 10.91 -7.39 -5.29
N CYS A 76 11.22 -6.31 -6.00
CA CYS A 76 10.66 -4.99 -5.83
C CYS A 76 10.30 -4.43 -7.20
N TRP A 77 9.13 -3.82 -7.34
CA TRP A 77 8.69 -3.13 -8.54
C TRP A 77 8.32 -1.69 -8.21
N PHE A 78 8.73 -0.77 -9.08
CA PHE A 78 8.31 0.61 -8.97
C PHE A 78 6.96 0.82 -9.67
N GLY A 79 6.07 1.58 -9.07
CA GLY A 79 4.78 1.92 -9.64
C GLY A 79 4.61 3.42 -9.75
N VAL A 80 4.04 3.87 -10.86
CA VAL A 80 3.84 5.30 -11.17
C VAL A 80 2.44 5.81 -10.85
N ASN A 81 1.49 4.91 -10.53
CA ASN A 81 0.10 5.25 -10.20
C ASN A 81 -0.17 5.38 -8.70
N GLY A 82 0.88 5.71 -7.92
CA GLY A 82 0.84 5.81 -6.47
C GLY A 82 0.58 4.47 -5.78
N ALA A 83 0.52 4.49 -4.45
CA ALA A 83 0.28 3.29 -3.64
C ALA A 83 -1.06 2.60 -3.98
N SER A 84 -2.08 3.35 -4.40
CA SER A 84 -3.37 2.77 -4.80
C SER A 84 -3.24 1.85 -6.01
N GLY A 85 -2.45 2.23 -7.01
CA GLY A 85 -2.20 1.38 -8.18
C GLY A 85 -1.46 0.09 -7.82
N LEU A 86 -0.45 0.19 -6.95
CA LEU A 86 0.30 -0.98 -6.47
C LEU A 86 -0.56 -1.92 -5.61
N LEU A 87 -1.41 -1.38 -4.73
CA LEU A 87 -2.37 -2.19 -3.96
C LEU A 87 -3.35 -2.91 -4.87
N GLN A 88 -3.85 -2.24 -5.91
CA GLN A 88 -4.74 -2.85 -6.89
C GLN A 88 -4.04 -3.98 -7.65
N SER A 89 -2.80 -3.76 -8.10
CA SER A 89 -2.00 -4.81 -8.76
C SER A 89 -1.76 -6.02 -7.84
N ALA A 90 -1.48 -5.79 -6.56
CA ALA A 90 -1.29 -6.86 -5.59
C ALA A 90 -2.58 -7.70 -5.39
N ILE A 91 -3.74 -7.05 -5.30
CA ILE A 91 -5.03 -7.74 -5.19
C ILE A 91 -5.33 -8.58 -6.43
N LEU A 92 -5.10 -8.03 -7.63
CA LEU A 92 -5.28 -8.75 -8.89
C LEU A 92 -4.33 -9.95 -9.04
N ALA A 93 -3.12 -9.86 -8.47
CA ALA A 93 -2.17 -10.97 -8.46
C ALA A 93 -2.54 -12.07 -7.43
N MET A 94 -3.31 -11.71 -6.40
CA MET A 94 -3.65 -12.60 -5.30
C MET A 94 -4.95 -13.38 -5.52
N ALA A 95 -5.96 -12.77 -6.17
CA ALA A 95 -7.30 -13.34 -6.28
C ALA A 95 -7.84 -13.29 -7.71
N ASN A 96 -8.53 -14.36 -8.12
CA ASN A 96 -9.25 -14.43 -9.39
C ASN A 96 -10.70 -13.94 -9.24
N PRO A 97 -11.39 -13.60 -10.36
CA PRO A 97 -12.81 -13.28 -10.33
C PRO A 97 -13.64 -14.37 -9.65
N GLY A 98 -14.54 -13.98 -8.75
CA GLY A 98 -15.39 -14.87 -7.97
C GLY A 98 -14.73 -15.47 -6.72
N GLU A 99 -13.43 -15.30 -6.51
CA GLU A 99 -12.77 -15.70 -5.25
C GLU A 99 -12.99 -14.67 -4.14
N HIS A 100 -12.85 -15.12 -2.91
CA HIS A 100 -13.07 -14.31 -1.72
C HIS A 100 -11.76 -13.77 -1.17
N ILE A 101 -11.82 -12.56 -0.61
CA ILE A 101 -10.70 -11.92 0.08
C ILE A 101 -11.16 -11.33 1.42
N LEU A 102 -10.38 -11.54 2.47
CA LEU A 102 -10.67 -10.99 3.79
C LEU A 102 -10.14 -9.56 3.91
N LEU A 103 -10.99 -8.63 4.28
CA LEU A 103 -10.68 -7.21 4.40
C LEU A 103 -11.08 -6.66 5.77
N PRO A 104 -10.19 -5.96 6.50
CA PRO A 104 -10.58 -5.23 7.70
C PRO A 104 -11.42 -4.00 7.33
N ARG A 105 -12.36 -3.60 8.19
CA ARG A 105 -13.22 -2.44 7.91
C ARG A 105 -12.48 -1.09 7.84
N ASN A 106 -11.25 -1.01 8.32
CA ASN A 106 -10.39 0.17 8.19
C ASN A 106 -9.55 0.19 6.91
N ILE A 107 -9.91 -0.63 5.92
CA ILE A 107 -9.20 -0.72 4.64
C ILE A 107 -9.35 0.54 3.80
N HIS A 108 -8.34 0.86 3.00
CA HIS A 108 -8.39 1.97 2.06
C HIS A 108 -9.37 1.67 0.91
N ILE A 109 -10.12 2.69 0.48
CA ILE A 109 -11.15 2.59 -0.56
C ILE A 109 -10.64 2.01 -1.90
N SER A 110 -9.34 2.16 -2.21
CA SER A 110 -8.75 1.60 -3.44
C SER A 110 -8.86 0.09 -3.52
N VAL A 111 -8.77 -0.61 -2.37
CA VAL A 111 -8.92 -2.07 -2.31
C VAL A 111 -10.37 -2.49 -2.60
N ILE A 112 -11.33 -1.76 -2.06
CA ILE A 112 -12.75 -2.01 -2.33
C ILE A 112 -13.06 -1.80 -3.82
N LYS A 113 -12.53 -0.71 -4.40
CA LYS A 113 -12.74 -0.39 -5.82
C LYS A 113 -12.21 -1.49 -6.73
N ILE A 114 -11.03 -2.04 -6.46
CA ILE A 114 -10.48 -3.11 -7.30
C ILE A 114 -11.27 -4.42 -7.14
N CYS A 115 -11.76 -4.74 -5.94
CA CYS A 115 -12.64 -5.89 -5.76
C CYS A 115 -13.89 -5.80 -6.66
N ILE A 116 -14.50 -4.61 -6.74
CA ILE A 116 -15.65 -4.38 -7.63
C ILE A 116 -15.28 -4.57 -9.10
N VAL A 117 -14.18 -3.94 -9.55
CA VAL A 117 -13.75 -3.97 -10.96
C VAL A 117 -13.33 -5.37 -11.40
N ALA A 118 -12.67 -6.11 -10.52
CA ALA A 118 -12.16 -7.45 -10.80
C ALA A 118 -13.15 -8.58 -10.45
N ASN A 119 -14.38 -8.26 -10.03
CA ASN A 119 -15.35 -9.24 -9.54
C ASN A 119 -14.80 -10.18 -8.46
N ILE A 120 -14.02 -9.63 -7.53
CA ILE A 120 -13.51 -10.32 -6.34
C ILE A 120 -14.48 -10.04 -5.20
N ILE A 121 -14.81 -11.06 -4.40
CA ILE A 121 -15.82 -10.96 -3.35
C ILE A 121 -15.16 -10.60 -2.01
N PRO A 122 -15.32 -9.35 -1.52
CA PRO A 122 -14.76 -8.97 -0.23
C PRO A 122 -15.59 -9.50 0.93
N ILE A 123 -14.94 -10.12 1.90
CA ILE A 123 -15.53 -10.48 3.19
C ILE A 123 -14.92 -9.56 4.24
N PHE A 124 -15.76 -8.71 4.82
CA PHE A 124 -15.29 -7.76 5.82
C PHE A 124 -15.28 -8.37 7.21
N PHE A 125 -14.22 -8.09 7.94
CA PHE A 125 -14.14 -8.40 9.36
C PHE A 125 -13.93 -7.15 10.21
N ASP A 126 -14.44 -7.18 11.42
CA ASP A 126 -14.30 -6.10 12.38
C ASP A 126 -12.97 -6.21 13.14
N LEU A 127 -12.44 -5.05 13.51
CA LEU A 127 -11.34 -4.93 14.46
C LEU A 127 -11.89 -4.62 15.84
N GLU A 128 -11.12 -4.95 16.88
CA GLU A 128 -11.45 -4.57 18.24
C GLU A 128 -11.54 -3.05 18.36
N PHE A 129 -12.66 -2.53 18.84
CA PHE A 129 -12.87 -1.10 19.04
C PHE A 129 -12.68 -0.75 20.51
N SER A 130 -11.93 0.34 20.77
CA SER A 130 -11.76 0.88 22.12
C SER A 130 -12.67 2.08 22.33
N GLU A 131 -13.64 1.96 23.19
CA GLU A 131 -14.52 3.08 23.58
C GLU A 131 -13.73 4.20 24.29
N ILE A 132 -12.69 3.83 25.04
CA ILE A 132 -11.84 4.79 25.76
C ILE A 132 -11.09 5.71 24.80
N SER A 133 -10.49 5.15 23.75
CA SER A 133 -9.71 5.91 22.76
C SER A 133 -10.54 6.35 21.56
N GLY A 134 -11.74 5.81 21.37
CA GLY A 134 -12.64 6.16 20.27
C GLY A 134 -12.17 5.67 18.90
N HIS A 135 -11.33 4.63 18.84
CA HIS A 135 -10.83 4.10 17.57
C HIS A 135 -10.55 2.59 17.63
N TYR A 136 -10.31 2.01 16.45
CA TYR A 136 -9.93 0.60 16.32
C TYR A 136 -8.53 0.36 16.87
N LEU A 137 -8.35 -0.79 17.52
CA LEU A 137 -7.08 -1.28 18.03
C LEU A 137 -6.32 -2.06 16.95
N PRO A 138 -4.99 -2.21 17.09
CA PRO A 138 -4.20 -3.10 16.23
C PRO A 138 -4.75 -4.52 16.32
N ILE A 139 -4.72 -5.22 15.18
CA ILE A 139 -5.15 -6.62 15.16
C ILE A 139 -4.19 -7.47 15.98
N LYS A 140 -4.76 -8.29 16.88
CA LYS A 140 -4.03 -9.28 17.69
C LYS A 140 -4.16 -10.66 17.07
N LYS A 141 -3.17 -11.52 17.31
CA LYS A 141 -3.16 -12.90 16.80
C LYS A 141 -4.41 -13.69 17.23
N GLU A 142 -4.82 -13.53 18.50
CA GLU A 142 -5.99 -14.20 19.05
C GLU A 142 -7.29 -13.74 18.38
N TRP A 143 -7.36 -12.44 18.04
CA TRP A 143 -8.51 -11.88 17.33
C TRP A 143 -8.58 -12.41 15.89
N LEU A 144 -7.45 -12.37 15.17
CA LEU A 144 -7.35 -12.91 13.82
C LEU A 144 -7.69 -14.42 13.80
N LYS A 145 -7.21 -15.18 14.78
CA LYS A 145 -7.51 -16.60 14.91
C LYS A 145 -9.01 -16.84 15.05
N LYS A 146 -9.73 -16.08 15.88
CA LYS A 146 -11.19 -16.18 16.01
C LYS A 146 -11.92 -15.91 14.69
N ILE A 147 -11.41 -14.98 13.87
CA ILE A 147 -11.97 -14.70 12.55
C ILE A 147 -11.75 -15.90 11.63
N LEU A 148 -10.54 -16.43 11.56
CA LEU A 148 -10.18 -17.53 10.68
C LEU A 148 -10.82 -18.87 11.10
N ASP A 149 -11.05 -19.09 12.39
CA ASP A 149 -11.75 -20.28 12.91
C ASP A 149 -13.27 -20.28 12.62
N ASN A 150 -13.79 -19.23 11.99
CA ASN A 150 -15.21 -19.13 11.70
C ASN A 150 -15.65 -20.17 10.67
N ASN A 151 -16.59 -21.04 11.03
CA ASN A 151 -17.08 -22.12 10.18
C ASN A 151 -17.63 -21.64 8.83
N PHE A 152 -18.14 -20.41 8.74
CA PHE A 152 -18.57 -19.82 7.47
C PHE A 152 -17.39 -19.67 6.49
N LEU A 153 -16.23 -19.24 6.99
CA LEU A 153 -15.03 -19.06 6.17
C LEU A 153 -14.43 -20.40 5.71
N ASN A 154 -14.55 -21.45 6.54
CA ASN A 154 -14.00 -22.78 6.21
C ASN A 154 -14.66 -23.44 4.98
N ASN A 155 -15.83 -22.94 4.58
CA ASN A 155 -16.54 -23.42 3.39
C ASN A 155 -16.28 -22.55 2.14
N LEU A 156 -15.44 -21.53 2.25
CA LEU A 156 -15.14 -20.60 1.17
C LEU A 156 -13.67 -20.72 0.75
N LYS A 157 -13.44 -20.56 -0.55
CA LYS A 157 -12.09 -20.39 -1.06
C LYS A 157 -11.64 -18.96 -0.80
N ILE A 158 -10.83 -18.77 0.23
CA ILE A 158 -10.22 -17.48 0.58
C ILE A 158 -8.88 -17.38 -0.16
N ALA A 159 -8.77 -16.44 -1.11
CA ALA A 159 -7.55 -16.22 -1.87
C ALA A 159 -6.47 -15.48 -1.08
N GLY A 160 -6.88 -14.69 -0.07
CA GLY A 160 -5.94 -13.96 0.76
C GLY A 160 -6.62 -13.02 1.75
N ILE A 161 -5.80 -12.36 2.53
CA ILE A 161 -6.20 -11.35 3.52
C ILE A 161 -5.37 -10.09 3.36
N VAL A 162 -6.00 -8.94 3.53
CA VAL A 162 -5.28 -7.65 3.62
C VAL A 162 -5.26 -7.20 5.06
N LEU A 163 -4.07 -6.80 5.53
CA LEU A 163 -3.86 -6.22 6.86
C LEU A 163 -3.34 -4.80 6.72
N VAL A 164 -3.79 -3.89 7.57
CA VAL A 164 -3.34 -2.49 7.60
C VAL A 164 -2.37 -2.31 8.75
N ASN A 165 -1.09 -2.03 8.42
CA ASN A 165 -0.03 -1.87 9.43
C ASN A 165 1.06 -0.88 8.98
N PRO A 166 1.34 0.20 9.71
CA PRO A 166 0.50 0.72 10.80
C PRO A 166 -0.86 1.21 10.29
N HIS A 167 -1.85 1.29 11.17
CA HIS A 167 -3.13 1.91 10.80
C HIS A 167 -3.11 3.43 11.00
N TYR A 168 -4.23 4.11 10.66
CA TYR A 168 -4.27 5.58 10.60
C TYR A 168 -3.90 6.29 11.92
N GLN A 169 -4.14 5.66 13.06
CA GLN A 169 -3.79 6.21 14.38
C GLN A 169 -2.32 5.95 14.76
N GLY A 170 -1.54 5.32 13.88
CA GLY A 170 -0.12 5.07 14.08
C GLY A 170 0.21 3.83 14.90
N TYR A 171 -0.78 3.04 15.31
CA TYR A 171 -0.51 1.76 15.99
C TYR A 171 -0.04 0.70 15.00
N SER A 172 0.94 -0.08 15.40
CA SER A 172 1.46 -1.21 14.65
C SER A 172 1.28 -2.52 15.44
N CYS A 173 1.23 -3.63 14.72
CA CYS A 173 1.18 -4.98 15.27
C CYS A 173 2.39 -5.78 14.81
N GLU A 174 2.62 -6.92 15.45
CA GLU A 174 3.64 -7.88 15.08
C GLU A 174 3.14 -8.70 13.87
N ILE A 175 3.53 -8.24 12.66
CA ILE A 175 3.04 -8.79 11.38
C ILE A 175 3.44 -10.25 11.19
N LYS A 176 4.65 -10.64 11.62
CA LYS A 176 5.15 -12.00 11.36
C LYS A 176 4.23 -13.05 11.95
N SER A 177 3.81 -12.89 13.21
CA SER A 177 2.92 -13.84 13.88
C SER A 177 1.54 -13.93 13.22
N LEU A 178 1.05 -12.83 12.63
CA LEU A 178 -0.21 -12.80 11.88
C LEU A 178 -0.08 -13.53 10.54
N VAL A 179 1.02 -13.30 9.81
CA VAL A 179 1.31 -13.99 8.55
C VAL A 179 1.49 -15.50 8.79
N ASP A 180 2.27 -15.89 9.80
CA ASP A 180 2.48 -17.29 10.16
C ASP A 180 1.13 -17.97 10.50
N LEU A 181 0.21 -17.26 11.13
CA LEU A 181 -1.14 -17.76 11.40
C LEU A 181 -1.95 -17.92 10.10
N CYS A 182 -1.95 -16.94 9.20
CA CYS A 182 -2.65 -17.03 7.91
C CYS A 182 -2.16 -18.25 7.10
N HIS A 183 -0.85 -18.47 7.04
CA HIS A 183 -0.27 -19.63 6.36
C HIS A 183 -0.72 -20.98 6.96
N GLN A 184 -0.99 -21.06 8.29
CA GLN A 184 -1.56 -22.27 8.91
C GLN A 184 -2.98 -22.57 8.40
N PHE A 185 -3.71 -21.54 7.98
CA PHE A 185 -5.03 -21.65 7.36
C PHE A 185 -4.97 -21.70 5.82
N GLN A 186 -3.78 -21.83 5.25
CA GLN A 186 -3.56 -21.85 3.78
C GLN A 186 -4.04 -20.58 3.06
N ILE A 187 -3.95 -19.45 3.73
CA ILE A 187 -4.28 -18.11 3.21
C ILE A 187 -3.00 -17.30 3.03
#